data_63a0c72157aaf008266b9575718b73f1
#
_entry.id   63a0c72157aaf008266b9575718b73f1
#
_cell.length_a   1.000
_cell.length_b   1.000
_cell.length_c   1.000
_cell.angle_alpha   90.00
_cell.angle_beta   90.00
_cell.angle_gamma   90.00
#
_symmetry.space_group_name_H-M   'P 1'
#
loop_
_entity.id
_entity.type
_entity.pdbx_description
1 polymer ?
#
loop_
_entity_poly.entity_id
_entity_poly.type
_entity_poly.pdbx_seq_one_letter_code
_entity_poly.pdbx_strand_id
1 'polypeptide(L)'
;YVSKVFDFGKINDLWAYNKIKGIPRKNLLKYKKEYSLDIATTELTADPIFGATAGGVIAMSDLLGNDNFYFLIYNNSESSEEFFKSFNIAISKISMGQRLNYAYGVFHLSGKRYDYGDAYSYFERTFGGYFALSYPLSYFRRIDASISLANSKRSVTEERINRRALLL
;
A
#
# COMPACT_ATOMS: atom_id res chain seq x y z
N TYR A 1 -18.81 40.34 23.60
CA TYR A 1 -18.90 39.19 24.54
C TYR A 1 -17.85 38.11 24.23
N VAL A 2 -17.44 37.94 22.96
CA VAL A 2 -16.43 36.96 22.54
C VAL A 2 -15.01 37.36 22.95
N SER A 3 -14.72 38.65 23.06
CA SER A 3 -13.39 39.16 23.44
C SER A 3 -12.98 38.88 24.88
N LYS A 4 -13.94 38.56 25.76
CA LYS A 4 -13.65 38.17 27.16
C LYS A 4 -13.34 36.68 27.34
N VAL A 5 -13.66 35.84 26.37
CA VAL A 5 -13.46 34.36 26.42
C VAL A 5 -12.12 33.96 25.82
N PHE A 6 -11.63 34.72 24.84
CA PHE A 6 -10.33 34.44 24.18
C PHE A 6 -9.40 35.64 24.36
N ASP A 7 -8.46 35.53 25.28
CA ASP A 7 -7.35 36.46 25.41
C ASP A 7 -6.20 36.06 24.49
N PHE A 8 -6.20 36.58 23.27
CA PHE A 8 -5.17 36.34 22.29
C PHE A 8 -3.75 36.77 22.74
N GLY A 9 -3.64 37.73 23.68
CA GLY A 9 -2.37 38.11 24.29
C GLY A 9 -1.77 36.97 25.11
N LYS A 10 -2.59 36.27 25.91
CA LYS A 10 -2.14 35.09 26.66
C LYS A 10 -1.77 33.90 25.77
N ILE A 11 -2.47 33.73 24.66
CA ILE A 11 -2.16 32.67 23.69
C ILE A 11 -0.80 32.97 23.04
N ASN A 12 -0.57 34.20 22.60
CA ASN A 12 0.74 34.57 22.03
C ASN A 12 1.88 34.41 23.04
N ASP A 13 1.63 34.69 24.33
CA ASP A 13 2.59 34.50 25.40
C ASP A 13 2.90 33.02 25.68
N LEU A 14 1.92 32.13 25.54
CA LEU A 14 2.11 30.70 25.67
C LEU A 14 2.93 30.13 24.52
N TRP A 15 2.80 30.70 23.32
CA TRP A 15 3.53 30.28 22.12
C TRP A 15 4.81 31.09 21.88
N ALA A 16 5.11 32.09 22.71
CA ALA A 16 6.33 32.86 22.59
C ALA A 16 7.54 31.96 22.78
N TYR A 17 8.34 31.85 21.74
CA TYR A 17 9.56 31.03 21.68
C TYR A 17 10.51 31.25 22.88
N ASN A 18 10.46 32.42 23.51
CA ASN A 18 11.26 32.77 24.68
C ASN A 18 10.89 31.99 25.93
N LYS A 19 9.65 31.51 26.08
CA LYS A 19 9.23 30.68 27.23
C LYS A 19 9.62 29.21 27.05
N ILE A 20 9.79 28.75 25.78
CA ILE A 20 10.22 27.40 25.45
C ILE A 20 11.74 27.22 25.70
N LYS A 21 12.52 28.30 25.69
CA LYS A 21 13.97 28.28 26.02
C LYS A 21 14.30 27.77 27.41
N GLY A 22 13.36 27.77 28.34
CA GLY A 22 13.58 27.32 29.73
C GLY A 22 13.37 25.83 29.97
N ILE A 23 12.91 25.05 29.01
CA ILE A 23 12.80 23.58 29.17
C ILE A 23 14.18 22.96 28.98
N PRO A 24 14.80 22.45 30.06
CA PRO A 24 16.11 21.84 29.92
C PRO A 24 16.01 20.66 28.98
N ARG A 25 16.85 20.61 27.93
CA ARG A 25 16.90 19.53 26.94
C ARG A 25 17.08 18.14 27.56
N LYS A 26 17.50 18.06 28.82
CA LYS A 26 17.60 16.83 29.58
C LYS A 26 16.28 16.12 29.84
N ASN A 27 15.15 16.83 29.75
CA ASN A 27 13.80 16.27 29.97
C ASN A 27 13.07 15.91 28.69
N LEU A 28 13.71 16.02 27.54
CA LEU A 28 13.15 15.53 26.29
C LEU A 28 13.15 14.01 26.30
N LEU A 29 11.99 13.42 26.42
CA LEU A 29 11.81 11.99 26.26
C LEU A 29 12.15 11.61 24.81
N LYS A 30 13.02 10.62 24.63
CA LYS A 30 13.29 10.09 23.32
C LYS A 30 12.02 9.39 22.82
N TYR A 31 11.49 9.81 21.68
CA TYR A 31 10.37 9.15 21.06
C TYR A 31 10.71 7.68 20.76
N LYS A 32 9.93 6.78 21.31
CA LYS A 32 9.98 5.35 21.01
C LYS A 32 8.92 5.06 19.96
N LYS A 33 9.33 4.54 18.81
CA LYS A 33 8.38 4.12 17.77
C LYS A 33 7.61 2.91 18.27
N GLU A 34 6.31 3.08 18.37
CA GLU A 34 5.36 2.01 18.64
C GLU A 34 4.33 2.01 17.50
N TYR A 35 4.10 0.84 16.94
CA TYR A 35 3.19 0.67 15.81
C TYR A 35 1.84 0.19 16.30
N SER A 36 0.79 0.78 15.76
CA SER A 36 -0.60 0.40 15.99
C SER A 36 -1.24 -0.06 14.70
N LEU A 37 -2.25 -0.90 14.84
CA LEU A 37 -3.09 -1.32 13.74
C LEU A 37 -4.10 -0.20 13.46
N ASP A 38 -4.06 0.36 12.24
CA ASP A 38 -4.98 1.42 11.84
C ASP A 38 -6.20 0.85 11.12
N ILE A 39 -5.94 -0.06 10.18
CA ILE A 39 -6.98 -0.66 9.35
C ILE A 39 -6.68 -2.14 9.20
N ALA A 40 -7.70 -2.96 9.38
CA ALA A 40 -7.72 -4.35 8.96
C ALA A 40 -9.07 -4.59 8.28
N THR A 41 -9.04 -4.76 6.98
CA THR A 41 -10.25 -5.05 6.19
C THR A 41 -10.08 -6.37 5.47
N THR A 42 -11.17 -7.12 5.39
CA THR A 42 -11.24 -8.32 4.57
C THR A 42 -12.39 -8.17 3.59
N GLU A 43 -12.20 -8.65 2.38
CA GLU A 43 -13.21 -8.68 1.35
C GLU A 43 -13.34 -10.10 0.82
N LEU A 44 -14.56 -10.53 0.64
CA LEU A 44 -14.91 -11.77 -0.03
C LEU A 44 -15.94 -11.43 -1.11
N THR A 45 -15.53 -11.60 -2.34
CA THR A 45 -16.41 -11.42 -3.50
C THR A 45 -16.54 -12.75 -4.23
N ALA A 46 -17.75 -13.20 -4.47
CA ALA A 46 -18.03 -14.37 -5.27
C ALA A 46 -18.82 -13.93 -6.50
N ASP A 47 -18.24 -14.15 -7.67
CA ASP A 47 -18.86 -13.88 -8.95
C ASP A 47 -19.05 -15.21 -9.71
N PRO A 48 -20.24 -15.50 -10.24
CA PRO A 48 -20.49 -16.76 -10.98
C PRO A 48 -19.65 -16.90 -12.24
N ILE A 49 -19.15 -15.81 -12.81
CA ILE A 49 -18.38 -15.78 -14.05
C ILE A 49 -16.88 -15.66 -13.76
N PHE A 50 -16.49 -14.81 -12.80
CA PHE A 50 -15.09 -14.49 -12.53
C PHE A 50 -14.50 -15.22 -11.31
N GLY A 51 -15.31 -16.11 -10.69
CA GLY A 51 -14.85 -16.90 -9.54
C GLY A 51 -14.92 -16.17 -8.20
N ALA A 52 -14.22 -16.69 -7.20
CA ALA A 52 -14.19 -16.13 -5.87
C ALA A 52 -12.87 -15.40 -5.62
N THR A 53 -12.95 -14.17 -5.17
CA THR A 53 -11.79 -13.40 -4.70
C THR A 53 -11.93 -13.18 -3.20
N ALA A 54 -10.94 -13.60 -2.46
CA ALA A 54 -10.87 -13.40 -1.01
C ALA A 54 -9.56 -12.75 -0.64
N GLY A 55 -9.60 -11.77 0.22
CA GLY A 55 -8.38 -11.11 0.62
C GLY A 55 -8.53 -10.13 1.77
N GLY A 56 -7.44 -9.50 2.11
CA GLY A 56 -7.41 -8.48 3.13
C GLY A 56 -6.24 -7.51 2.97
N VAL A 57 -6.45 -6.35 3.55
CA VAL A 57 -5.45 -5.30 3.69
C VAL A 57 -5.27 -5.00 5.18
N ILE A 58 -4.03 -4.97 5.61
CA ILE A 58 -3.65 -4.52 6.94
C ILE A 58 -2.78 -3.29 6.78
N ALA A 59 -3.16 -2.21 7.45
CA ALA A 59 -2.36 -1.01 7.55
C ALA A 59 -1.98 -0.77 9.01
N MET A 60 -0.71 -0.45 9.24
CA MET A 60 -0.16 -0.13 10.55
C MET A 60 0.65 1.15 10.44
N SER A 61 0.50 2.02 11.43
CA SER A 61 1.32 3.23 11.52
C SER A 61 1.98 3.40 12.90
N ASP A 62 3.00 4.23 12.96
CA ASP A 62 3.48 4.74 14.23
C ASP A 62 2.54 5.81 14.77
N LEU A 63 2.62 6.10 16.06
CA LEU A 63 1.74 7.05 16.77
C LEU A 63 1.68 8.44 16.11
N LEU A 64 2.72 8.86 15.43
CA LEU A 64 2.79 10.15 14.72
C LEU A 64 2.40 10.05 13.24
N GLY A 65 2.12 8.85 12.72
CA GLY A 65 1.80 8.63 11.31
C GLY A 65 2.99 8.82 10.36
N ASN A 66 4.20 8.87 10.91
CA ASN A 66 5.42 9.10 10.12
C ASN A 66 5.88 7.86 9.36
N ASP A 67 5.69 6.69 9.93
CA ASP A 67 6.02 5.41 9.31
C ASP A 67 4.75 4.59 9.16
N ASN A 68 4.43 4.20 7.93
CA ASN A 68 3.24 3.41 7.61
C ASN A 68 3.65 2.11 6.92
N PHE A 69 3.06 1.00 7.35
CA PHE A 69 3.20 -0.30 6.73
C PHE A 69 1.88 -0.75 6.14
N TYR A 70 1.94 -1.31 4.96
CA TYR A 70 0.78 -1.88 4.26
C TYR A 70 1.09 -3.33 3.89
N PHE A 71 0.19 -4.20 4.28
CA PHE A 71 0.22 -5.61 3.93
C PHE A 71 -1.04 -5.93 3.14
N LEU A 72 -0.86 -6.44 1.96
CA LEU A 72 -1.95 -6.90 1.10
C LEU A 72 -1.78 -8.40 0.89
N ILE A 73 -2.85 -9.14 1.11
CA ILE A 73 -2.94 -10.55 0.75
C ILE A 73 -4.31 -10.83 0.15
N TYR A 74 -4.35 -11.41 -1.02
CA TYR A 74 -5.60 -11.84 -1.64
C TYR A 74 -5.38 -13.03 -2.56
N ASN A 75 -6.46 -13.77 -2.79
CA ASN A 75 -6.50 -14.91 -3.69
C ASN A 75 -7.61 -14.69 -4.72
N ASN A 76 -7.30 -14.90 -5.99
CA ASN A 76 -8.23 -14.75 -7.11
C ASN A 76 -8.32 -16.05 -7.93
N SER A 77 -8.36 -17.19 -7.27
CA SER A 77 -8.49 -18.48 -7.94
C SER A 77 -9.90 -18.70 -8.47
N GLU A 78 -9.98 -19.22 -9.70
CA GLU A 78 -11.24 -19.66 -10.30
C GLU A 78 -11.57 -21.11 -9.95
N SER A 79 -10.56 -21.89 -9.51
CA SER A 79 -10.72 -23.29 -9.13
C SER A 79 -9.89 -23.64 -7.90
N SER A 80 -10.26 -24.72 -7.22
CA SER A 80 -9.52 -25.24 -6.06
C SER A 80 -8.10 -25.68 -6.40
N GLU A 81 -7.84 -26.15 -7.62
CA GLU A 81 -6.52 -26.54 -8.08
C GLU A 81 -5.57 -25.35 -8.29
N GLU A 82 -6.14 -24.19 -8.60
CA GLU A 82 -5.40 -22.95 -8.80
C GLU A 82 -5.22 -22.15 -7.51
N PHE A 83 -5.89 -22.55 -6.43
CA PHE A 83 -5.92 -21.79 -5.19
C PHE A 83 -4.52 -21.41 -4.68
N PHE A 84 -3.60 -22.36 -4.58
CA PHE A 84 -2.24 -22.09 -4.12
C PHE A 84 -1.37 -21.36 -5.15
N LYS A 85 -1.79 -21.34 -6.42
CA LYS A 85 -1.06 -20.65 -7.48
C LYS A 85 -1.49 -19.18 -7.63
N SER A 86 -2.64 -18.81 -7.10
CA SER A 86 -3.32 -17.51 -7.29
C SER A 86 -3.18 -16.58 -6.09
N PHE A 87 -2.21 -16.83 -5.21
CA PHE A 87 -1.93 -15.93 -4.09
C PHE A 87 -1.19 -14.68 -4.55
N ASN A 88 -1.70 -13.54 -4.09
CA ASN A 88 -1.15 -12.23 -4.30
C ASN A 88 -0.77 -11.66 -2.94
N ILE A 89 0.47 -11.25 -2.81
CA ILE A 89 1.02 -10.70 -1.57
C ILE A 89 1.81 -9.45 -1.93
N ALA A 90 1.56 -8.37 -1.20
CA ALA A 90 2.38 -7.17 -1.29
C ALA A 90 2.64 -6.60 0.11
N ILE A 91 3.86 -6.15 0.31
CA ILE A 91 4.30 -5.50 1.53
C ILE A 91 4.98 -4.20 1.15
N SER A 92 4.56 -3.10 1.77
CA SER A 92 5.17 -1.81 1.53
C SER A 92 5.35 -1.02 2.83
N LYS A 93 6.38 -0.20 2.84
CA LYS A 93 6.64 0.78 3.89
C LYS A 93 6.73 2.17 3.28
N ILE A 94 6.09 3.14 3.92
CA ILE A 94 6.16 4.56 3.59
C ILE A 94 6.68 5.29 4.82
N SER A 95 7.71 6.11 4.65
CA SER A 95 8.25 6.95 5.72
C SER A 95 8.15 8.43 5.33
N MET A 96 7.47 9.19 6.19
CA MET A 96 7.17 10.61 6.01
C MET A 96 7.69 11.47 7.16
N GLY A 97 8.45 10.91 8.08
CA GLY A 97 8.92 11.60 9.29
C GLY A 97 10.02 12.63 9.06
N GLN A 98 10.53 12.75 7.85
CA GLN A 98 11.57 13.71 7.47
C GLN A 98 11.14 14.51 6.25
N ARG A 99 11.91 15.55 5.91
CA ARG A 99 11.64 16.33 4.71
C ARG A 99 11.73 15.48 3.43
N LEU A 100 12.62 14.49 3.39
CA LEU A 100 12.67 13.50 2.34
C LEU A 100 11.76 12.33 2.71
N ASN A 101 10.65 12.21 2.01
CA ASN A 101 9.76 11.07 2.12
C ASN A 101 10.24 9.94 1.23
N TYR A 102 10.16 8.72 1.69
CA TYR A 102 10.50 7.55 0.88
C TYR A 102 9.52 6.42 1.10
N ALA A 103 9.35 5.63 0.06
CA ALA A 103 8.54 4.42 0.10
C ALA A 103 9.28 3.27 -0.59
N TYR A 104 9.12 2.07 -0.09
CA TYR A 104 9.60 0.87 -0.74
C TYR A 104 8.65 -0.29 -0.47
N GLY A 105 8.65 -1.23 -1.39
CA GLY A 105 7.81 -2.40 -1.25
C GLY A 105 8.23 -3.52 -2.18
N VAL A 106 7.73 -4.71 -1.84
CA VAL A 106 7.87 -5.91 -2.65
C VAL A 106 6.49 -6.51 -2.88
N PHE A 107 6.32 -7.15 -4.02
CA PHE A 107 5.05 -7.76 -4.38
C PHE A 107 5.24 -9.05 -5.16
N HIS A 108 4.31 -9.95 -4.97
CA HIS A 108 4.08 -11.13 -5.77
C HIS A 108 2.62 -11.13 -6.19
N LEU A 109 2.39 -10.97 -7.49
CA LEU A 109 1.06 -10.95 -8.09
C LEU A 109 0.91 -12.14 -9.02
N SER A 110 -0.20 -12.81 -8.92
CA SER A 110 -0.45 -14.04 -9.65
C SER A 110 -1.92 -14.11 -10.06
N GLY A 111 -2.20 -14.50 -11.29
CA GLY A 111 -3.57 -14.61 -11.74
C GLY A 111 -3.71 -15.00 -13.19
N LYS A 112 -4.91 -15.42 -13.52
CA LYS A 112 -5.31 -15.69 -14.88
C LYS A 112 -5.58 -14.39 -15.62
N ARG A 113 -5.05 -14.29 -16.83
CA ARG A 113 -5.22 -13.17 -17.74
C ARG A 113 -5.79 -13.69 -19.04
N TYR A 114 -6.51 -12.85 -19.73
CA TYR A 114 -7.06 -13.15 -21.04
C TYR A 114 -6.46 -12.20 -22.08
N ASP A 115 -5.93 -12.79 -23.14
CA ASP A 115 -5.45 -12.04 -24.29
C ASP A 115 -6.58 -11.96 -25.34
N TYR A 116 -7.09 -10.75 -25.54
CA TYR A 116 -8.18 -10.51 -26.49
C TYR A 116 -7.75 -10.57 -27.96
N GLY A 117 -6.46 -10.39 -28.23
CA GLY A 117 -5.93 -10.44 -29.59
C GLY A 117 -5.90 -11.86 -30.14
N ASP A 118 -5.37 -12.79 -29.36
CA ASP A 118 -5.19 -14.19 -29.77
C ASP A 118 -6.26 -15.12 -29.16
N ALA A 119 -7.21 -14.57 -28.41
CA ALA A 119 -8.35 -15.27 -27.80
C ALA A 119 -7.94 -16.49 -26.94
N TYR A 120 -6.87 -16.38 -26.17
CA TYR A 120 -6.44 -17.41 -25.23
C TYR A 120 -6.26 -16.87 -23.81
N SER A 121 -6.35 -17.76 -22.84
CA SER A 121 -6.06 -17.43 -21.45
C SER A 121 -4.66 -17.91 -21.07
N TYR A 122 -3.97 -17.12 -20.27
CA TYR A 122 -2.68 -17.46 -19.72
C TYR A 122 -2.61 -17.13 -18.23
N PHE A 123 -1.76 -17.85 -17.54
CA PHE A 123 -1.49 -17.60 -16.14
C PHE A 123 -0.21 -16.77 -16.00
N GLU A 124 -0.30 -15.62 -15.38
CA GLU A 124 0.82 -14.70 -15.19
C GLU A 124 1.23 -14.63 -13.73
N ARG A 125 2.50 -14.74 -13.47
CA ARG A 125 3.10 -14.50 -12.17
C ARG A 125 4.12 -13.40 -12.30
N THR A 126 3.92 -12.35 -11.55
CA THR A 126 4.79 -11.19 -11.53
C THR A 126 5.30 -11.00 -10.11
N PHE A 127 6.61 -10.98 -9.96
CA PHE A 127 7.20 -10.62 -8.70
C PHE A 127 8.16 -9.44 -8.89
N GLY A 128 8.21 -8.54 -7.91
CA GLY A 128 9.02 -7.34 -8.05
C GLY A 128 9.09 -6.52 -6.79
N GLY A 129 9.72 -5.37 -6.95
CA GLY A 129 9.81 -4.38 -5.90
C GLY A 129 9.92 -2.98 -6.48
N TYR A 130 9.67 -2.00 -5.64
CA TYR A 130 9.78 -0.61 -6.00
C TYR A 130 10.42 0.21 -4.88
N PHE A 131 11.01 1.31 -5.27
CA PHE A 131 11.51 2.34 -4.38
C PHE A 131 11.10 3.71 -4.92
N ALA A 132 10.57 4.55 -4.05
CA ALA A 132 10.11 5.89 -4.42
C ALA A 132 10.62 6.91 -3.41
N LEU A 133 10.94 8.10 -3.92
CA LEU A 133 11.37 9.27 -3.15
C LEU A 133 10.49 10.45 -3.49
N SER A 134 10.17 11.26 -2.49
CA SER A 134 9.43 12.50 -2.65
C SER A 134 10.08 13.60 -1.80
N TYR A 135 10.52 14.67 -2.45
CA TYR A 135 11.16 15.80 -1.78
C TYR A 135 10.39 17.10 -2.04
N PRO A 136 9.77 17.69 -1.01
CA PRO A 136 9.08 18.97 -1.14
C PRO A 136 10.09 20.11 -1.24
N LEU A 137 10.04 20.85 -2.34
CA LEU A 137 10.82 22.07 -2.55
C LEU A 137 10.16 23.27 -1.87
N SER A 138 8.83 23.37 -1.99
CA SER A 138 8.00 24.42 -1.38
C SER A 138 6.60 23.88 -1.10
N TYR A 139 5.69 24.72 -0.58
CA TYR A 139 4.29 24.33 -0.35
C TYR A 139 3.56 23.86 -1.63
N PHE A 140 4.00 24.32 -2.80
CA PHE A 140 3.34 24.05 -4.08
C PHE A 140 4.20 23.25 -5.06
N ARG A 141 5.45 22.90 -4.70
CA ARG A 141 6.40 22.22 -5.58
C ARG A 141 7.08 21.08 -4.85
N ARG A 142 7.08 19.92 -5.48
CA ARG A 142 7.82 18.74 -5.02
C ARG A 142 8.46 18.03 -6.21
N ILE A 143 9.50 17.28 -5.93
CA ILE A 143 10.14 16.37 -6.88
C ILE A 143 9.85 14.96 -6.41
N ASP A 144 9.31 14.15 -7.31
CA ASP A 144 9.05 12.75 -7.09
C ASP A 144 9.93 11.94 -8.05
N ALA A 145 10.56 10.88 -7.54
CA ALA A 145 11.35 9.94 -8.31
C ALA A 145 10.99 8.52 -7.86
N SER A 146 10.86 7.61 -8.82
CA SER A 146 10.59 6.21 -8.49
C SER A 146 11.31 5.27 -9.46
N ILE A 147 11.68 4.10 -8.96
CA ILE A 147 12.21 2.99 -9.72
C ILE A 147 11.44 1.73 -9.32
N SER A 148 11.06 0.93 -10.28
CA SER A 148 10.47 -0.38 -10.04
C SER A 148 11.14 -1.43 -10.93
N LEU A 149 11.33 -2.61 -10.36
CA LEU A 149 11.86 -3.78 -11.06
C LEU A 149 10.88 -4.92 -10.86
N ALA A 150 10.46 -5.52 -11.95
CA ALA A 150 9.55 -6.64 -11.91
C ALA A 150 9.97 -7.71 -12.93
N ASN A 151 9.79 -8.96 -12.53
CA ASN A 151 9.95 -10.12 -13.41
C ASN A 151 8.60 -10.79 -13.58
N SER A 152 8.16 -10.98 -14.82
CA SER A 152 6.90 -11.63 -15.14
C SER A 152 7.16 -12.94 -15.87
N LYS A 153 6.50 -14.00 -15.41
CA LYS A 153 6.49 -15.31 -16.06
C LYS A 153 5.08 -15.64 -16.48
N ARG A 154 4.91 -15.93 -17.78
CA ARG A 154 3.64 -16.34 -18.36
C ARG A 154 3.66 -17.84 -18.66
N SER A 155 2.57 -18.50 -18.35
CA SER A 155 2.33 -19.88 -18.71
C SER A 155 0.98 -19.97 -19.44
N VAL A 156 1.03 -20.38 -20.69
CA VAL A 156 -0.18 -20.56 -21.50
C VAL A 156 -0.83 -21.87 -21.07
N THR A 157 -2.06 -21.79 -20.60
CA THR A 157 -2.87 -22.99 -20.39
C THR A 157 -3.51 -23.30 -21.73
N GLU A 158 -3.01 -24.34 -22.42
CA GLU A 158 -3.67 -24.86 -23.61
C GLU A 158 -5.01 -25.47 -23.21
N GLU A 159 -6.04 -24.67 -23.05
CA GLU A 159 -7.38 -25.14 -23.32
C GLU A 159 -7.51 -25.22 -24.84
N ARG A 160 -7.06 -26.32 -25.41
CA ARG A 160 -7.51 -26.75 -26.71
C ARG A 160 -9.01 -26.97 -26.59
N ILE A 161 -9.78 -25.93 -26.90
CA ILE A 161 -11.19 -26.08 -27.24
C ILE A 161 -11.20 -27.07 -28.39
N ASN A 162 -11.63 -28.27 -28.07
CA ASN A 162 -11.74 -29.35 -29.05
C ASN A 162 -12.82 -28.93 -30.07
N ARG A 163 -12.44 -28.13 -31.06
CA ARG A 163 -13.29 -27.67 -32.16
C ARG A 163 -13.88 -28.87 -32.98
N ARG A 164 -13.50 -30.10 -32.64
CA ARG A 164 -14.08 -31.31 -33.23
C ARG A 164 -15.45 -31.70 -32.69
N ALA A 165 -15.90 -31.10 -31.56
CA ALA A 165 -17.21 -31.41 -30.97
C ALA A 165 -18.34 -30.54 -31.48
N LEU A 166 -18.11 -29.60 -32.38
CA LEU A 166 -19.11 -28.67 -32.91
C LEU A 166 -19.48 -28.94 -34.38
N LEU A 167 -19.09 -30.08 -34.94
CA LEU A 167 -19.41 -30.50 -36.30
C LEU A 167 -20.09 -31.89 -36.34
N LEU A 168 -20.94 -32.17 -35.37
CA LEU A 168 -21.90 -33.28 -35.45
C LEU A 168 -23.31 -32.78 -35.17
#